data_c86b12b5e82a40de41a5bf39f48574ad
#
_entry.id   c86b12b5e82a40de41a5bf39f48574ad
#
_cell.length_a   1.000
_cell.length_b   1.000
_cell.length_c   1.000
_cell.angle_alpha   90.00
_cell.angle_beta   90.00
_cell.angle_gamma   90.00
#
_symmetry.space_group_name_H-M   'P 1'
#
loop_
_entity.id
_entity.type
_entity.pdbx_description
1 polymer ?
#
loop_
_entity_poly.entity_id
_entity_poly.type
_entity_poly.pdbx_seq_one_letter_code
_entity_poly.pdbx_strand_id
1 'polypeptide(L)'
;MTRSCALTLLALVAACHHDKKITTMPQPTPVAPAPTAAVKPTPAQPVSTNLAAGDDLVHKCALQVDQNKPQFDFNKFELTAQDRAVLQQVATCLTTGPLKGKQLELVGRADPRGTEEYNMGLGDRRANTVGDYLQKLGVVHVDAKTRGALDATGTDESGWEHDRRVDMSVN
;
A
#
# COMPACT_ATOMS: atom_id res chain seq x y z
N MET A 1 -68.38 -45.56 -2.73
CA MET A 1 -68.16 -46.91 -2.08
C MET A 1 -66.73 -46.96 -1.61
N THR A 2 -66.58 -47.06 -0.32
CA THR A 2 -65.65 -47.86 0.51
C THR A 2 -64.22 -47.36 0.64
N ARG A 3 -63.98 -46.80 1.84
CA ARG A 3 -63.17 -47.30 2.99
C ARG A 3 -61.68 -47.01 2.88
N SER A 4 -61.19 -46.04 3.62
CA SER A 4 -60.69 -46.19 5.00
C SER A 4 -59.57 -47.21 5.16
N CYS A 5 -58.33 -46.73 5.40
CA CYS A 5 -57.46 -47.30 6.42
C CYS A 5 -56.41 -46.29 6.86
N ALA A 6 -56.55 -45.88 8.10
CA ALA A 6 -55.58 -45.09 8.84
C ALA A 6 -54.44 -46.02 9.32
N LEU A 7 -53.19 -45.61 9.23
CA LEU A 7 -52.11 -46.22 10.01
C LEU A 7 -51.24 -45.09 10.57
N THR A 8 -51.48 -44.80 11.84
CA THR A 8 -50.65 -43.97 12.69
C THR A 8 -49.35 -44.66 13.01
N LEU A 9 -48.25 -44.07 12.60
CA LEU A 9 -46.89 -44.49 13.08
C LEU A 9 -46.35 -43.40 14.01
N LEU A 10 -46.33 -43.74 15.29
CA LEU A 10 -45.82 -42.96 16.39
C LEU A 10 -44.26 -43.10 16.39
N ALA A 11 -43.52 -42.13 15.95
CA ALA A 11 -42.06 -42.09 16.08
C ALA A 11 -41.66 -41.24 17.29
N LEU A 12 -41.15 -41.92 18.33
CA LEU A 12 -40.50 -41.29 19.47
C LEU A 12 -39.18 -40.62 18.96
N VAL A 13 -39.14 -39.32 19.05
CA VAL A 13 -37.89 -38.57 18.90
C VAL A 13 -37.34 -38.31 20.28
N ALA A 14 -36.29 -39.03 20.65
CA ALA A 14 -35.47 -38.79 21.84
C ALA A 14 -34.72 -37.46 21.66
N ALA A 15 -35.13 -36.42 22.36
CA ALA A 15 -34.40 -35.14 22.42
C ALA A 15 -33.15 -35.29 23.32
N CYS A 16 -31.98 -35.39 22.72
CA CYS A 16 -30.75 -35.17 23.46
C CYS A 16 -30.55 -33.68 23.68
N HIS A 17 -30.86 -33.20 24.87
CA HIS A 17 -30.50 -31.89 25.36
C HIS A 17 -28.99 -31.88 25.62
N HIS A 18 -28.22 -31.25 24.72
CA HIS A 18 -26.85 -30.85 25.00
C HIS A 18 -26.87 -29.45 25.57
N ASP A 19 -26.80 -29.36 26.87
CA ASP A 19 -26.56 -28.09 27.57
C ASP A 19 -25.15 -27.60 27.23
N LYS A 20 -25.00 -26.81 26.17
CA LYS A 20 -23.81 -25.99 25.97
C LYS A 20 -23.83 -24.85 26.97
N LYS A 21 -23.08 -25.02 28.02
CA LYS A 21 -22.71 -23.94 28.95
C LYS A 21 -22.07 -22.80 28.13
N ILE A 22 -22.83 -21.75 27.84
CA ILE A 22 -22.35 -20.54 27.20
C ILE A 22 -21.50 -19.84 28.25
N THR A 23 -20.19 -19.99 28.15
CA THR A 23 -19.24 -19.17 28.89
C THR A 23 -19.34 -17.76 28.33
N THR A 24 -20.00 -16.88 29.06
CA THR A 24 -20.11 -15.45 28.74
C THR A 24 -18.68 -14.87 28.76
N MET A 25 -18.16 -14.54 27.60
CA MET A 25 -16.91 -13.76 27.51
C MET A 25 -17.15 -12.38 28.14
N PRO A 26 -16.23 -11.89 28.98
CA PRO A 26 -16.36 -10.56 29.54
C PRO A 26 -16.36 -9.54 28.38
N GLN A 27 -17.38 -8.71 28.37
CA GLN A 27 -17.56 -7.61 27.43
C GLN A 27 -16.38 -6.63 27.61
N PRO A 28 -15.67 -6.23 26.55
CA PRO A 28 -14.62 -5.23 26.68
C PRO A 28 -15.23 -3.93 27.19
N THR A 29 -14.75 -3.44 28.32
CA THR A 29 -15.10 -2.11 28.83
C THR A 29 -14.71 -1.05 27.83
N PRO A 30 -15.54 -0.01 27.59
CA PRO A 30 -15.16 1.10 26.72
C PRO A 30 -13.92 1.79 27.29
N VAL A 31 -12.80 1.66 26.58
CA VAL A 31 -11.60 2.44 26.89
C VAL A 31 -11.92 3.90 26.51
N ALA A 32 -11.90 4.78 27.48
CA ALA A 32 -12.01 6.22 27.26
C ALA A 32 -10.92 6.65 26.27
N PRO A 33 -11.20 7.55 25.30
CA PRO A 33 -10.18 8.04 24.40
C PRO A 33 -9.09 8.74 25.21
N ALA A 34 -7.85 8.24 25.06
CA ALA A 34 -6.68 8.90 25.62
C ALA A 34 -6.60 10.32 25.06
N PRO A 35 -6.22 11.32 25.87
CA PRO A 35 -6.06 12.69 25.38
C PRO A 35 -5.05 12.68 24.25
N THR A 36 -5.47 13.15 23.07
CA THR A 36 -4.61 13.38 21.91
C THR A 36 -3.59 14.44 22.30
N ALA A 37 -2.41 14.02 22.71
CA ALA A 37 -1.30 14.95 22.89
C ALA A 37 -1.06 15.60 21.53
N ALA A 38 -1.17 16.92 21.48
CA ALA A 38 -0.84 17.72 20.31
C ALA A 38 0.63 17.46 19.98
N VAL A 39 0.89 16.68 18.93
CA VAL A 39 2.22 16.45 18.41
C VAL A 39 2.71 17.77 17.85
N LYS A 40 3.63 18.41 18.59
CA LYS A 40 4.36 19.57 18.14
C LYS A 40 5.06 19.15 16.83
N PRO A 41 4.93 19.90 15.71
CA PRO A 41 5.59 19.52 14.48
C PRO A 41 7.10 19.49 14.71
N THR A 42 7.67 18.31 14.73
CA THR A 42 9.12 18.11 14.69
C THR A 42 9.58 18.58 13.31
N PRO A 43 10.68 19.34 13.19
CA PRO A 43 11.24 19.69 11.90
C PRO A 43 11.42 18.40 11.09
N ALA A 44 10.84 18.36 9.91
CA ALA A 44 10.90 17.16 9.05
C ALA A 44 12.37 16.89 8.73
N GLN A 45 12.88 15.76 9.23
CA GLN A 45 14.18 15.26 8.80
C GLN A 45 14.04 14.68 7.40
N PRO A 46 15.01 14.87 6.50
CA PRO A 46 14.96 14.26 5.18
C PRO A 46 14.87 12.73 5.34
N VAL A 47 13.84 12.15 4.76
CA VAL A 47 13.55 10.73 4.87
C VAL A 47 13.99 10.00 3.61
N SER A 48 14.62 8.86 3.80
CA SER A 48 14.95 7.94 2.74
C SER A 48 13.67 7.24 2.26
N THR A 49 13.46 7.19 0.95
CA THR A 49 12.26 6.58 0.39
C THR A 49 12.58 5.73 -0.84
N ASN A 50 11.75 4.75 -1.11
CA ASN A 50 11.79 3.96 -2.34
C ASN A 50 11.27 4.74 -3.58
N LEU A 51 11.33 6.06 -3.51
CA LEU A 51 10.67 6.97 -4.43
C LEU A 51 11.65 8.04 -4.90
N ALA A 52 11.81 8.19 -6.20
CA ALA A 52 12.51 9.31 -6.80
C ALA A 52 11.46 10.33 -7.31
N ALA A 53 11.43 11.50 -6.72
CA ALA A 53 10.48 12.55 -7.09
C ALA A 53 11.12 13.53 -8.08
N GLY A 54 10.43 13.81 -9.18
CA GLY A 54 10.84 14.83 -10.13
C GLY A 54 10.85 16.23 -9.51
N ASP A 55 11.61 17.13 -10.10
CA ASP A 55 11.84 18.50 -9.57
C ASP A 55 10.55 19.25 -9.26
N ASP A 56 9.55 19.14 -10.11
CA ASP A 56 8.24 19.78 -9.89
C ASP A 56 7.54 19.29 -8.62
N LEU A 57 7.61 18.00 -8.33
CA LEU A 57 7.06 17.46 -7.08
C LEU A 57 7.87 17.93 -5.88
N VAL A 58 9.19 17.87 -5.96
CA VAL A 58 10.07 18.31 -4.86
C VAL A 58 9.84 19.77 -4.52
N HIS A 59 9.88 20.65 -5.52
CA HIS A 59 9.79 22.10 -5.30
C HIS A 59 8.37 22.57 -5.01
N LYS A 60 7.38 22.13 -5.78
CA LYS A 60 5.99 22.61 -5.62
C LYS A 60 5.28 21.99 -4.43
N CYS A 61 5.62 20.74 -4.08
CA CYS A 61 5.04 20.07 -2.92
C CYS A 61 5.93 20.17 -1.65
N ALA A 62 7.08 20.84 -1.74
CA ALA A 62 8.05 20.96 -0.66
C ALA A 62 8.44 19.62 -0.02
N LEU A 63 8.63 18.59 -0.86
CA LEU A 63 8.95 17.25 -0.39
C LEU A 63 10.36 17.21 0.22
N GLN A 64 10.46 16.52 1.35
CA GLN A 64 11.73 16.24 2.02
C GLN A 64 12.18 14.81 1.66
N VAL A 65 12.79 14.63 0.50
CA VAL A 65 13.19 13.32 -0.02
C VAL A 65 14.71 13.24 -0.14
N ASP A 66 15.31 12.22 0.45
CA ASP A 66 16.74 11.93 0.25
C ASP A 66 16.90 11.00 -0.95
N GLN A 67 17.27 11.58 -2.10
CA GLN A 67 17.44 10.87 -3.36
C GLN A 67 18.67 9.94 -3.38
N ASN A 68 19.57 10.06 -2.40
CA ASN A 68 20.83 9.34 -2.37
C ASN A 68 20.80 8.06 -1.51
N LYS A 69 19.66 7.71 -0.93
CA LYS A 69 19.54 6.52 -0.08
C LYS A 69 18.93 5.34 -0.83
N PRO A 70 19.25 4.12 -0.39
CA PRO A 70 18.71 2.90 -0.99
C PRO A 70 17.18 2.95 -1.08
N GLN A 71 16.68 2.40 -2.15
CA GLN A 71 15.27 2.39 -2.52
C GLN A 71 14.60 1.07 -2.06
N PHE A 72 14.07 0.26 -2.95
CA PHE A 72 13.53 -1.04 -2.59
C PHE A 72 14.65 -2.06 -2.30
N ASP A 73 14.44 -2.91 -1.30
CA ASP A 73 15.27 -4.09 -1.11
C ASP A 73 15.28 -4.98 -2.35
N PHE A 74 16.29 -5.83 -2.44
CA PHE A 74 16.36 -6.81 -3.51
C PHE A 74 15.10 -7.67 -3.55
N ASN A 75 14.49 -7.80 -4.72
CA ASN A 75 13.28 -8.57 -4.95
C ASN A 75 12.05 -8.13 -4.10
N LYS A 76 12.04 -6.89 -3.60
CA LYS A 76 10.93 -6.33 -2.82
C LYS A 76 10.19 -5.23 -3.58
N PHE A 77 8.92 -5.05 -3.21
CA PHE A 77 8.03 -4.00 -3.71
C PHE A 77 7.11 -3.41 -2.62
N GLU A 78 7.33 -3.78 -1.35
CA GLU A 78 6.55 -3.29 -0.22
C GLU A 78 7.00 -1.88 0.18
N LEU A 79 6.03 -1.02 0.50
CA LEU A 79 6.28 0.34 0.98
C LEU A 79 6.68 0.33 2.46
N THR A 80 7.74 1.05 2.78
CA THR A 80 8.15 1.32 4.16
C THR A 80 7.24 2.37 4.81
N ALA A 81 7.43 2.62 6.10
CA ALA A 81 6.74 3.70 6.80
C ALA A 81 7.15 5.09 6.26
N GLN A 82 8.44 5.25 5.89
CA GLN A 82 8.98 6.47 5.30
C GLN A 82 8.35 6.73 3.93
N ASP A 83 8.24 5.71 3.07
CA ASP A 83 7.59 5.86 1.76
C ASP A 83 6.15 6.35 1.91
N ARG A 84 5.40 5.75 2.84
CA ARG A 84 4.02 6.16 3.09
C ARG A 84 3.92 7.61 3.56
N ALA A 85 4.87 8.07 4.40
CA ALA A 85 4.88 9.46 4.87
C ALA A 85 5.12 10.46 3.73
N VAL A 86 6.02 10.14 2.79
CA VAL A 86 6.24 10.98 1.59
C VAL A 86 5.04 10.92 0.65
N LEU A 87 4.49 9.73 0.42
CA LEU A 87 3.31 9.58 -0.44
C LEU A 87 2.08 10.30 0.10
N GLN A 88 1.92 10.44 1.43
CA GLN A 88 0.89 11.28 2.03
C GLN A 88 1.08 12.77 1.69
N GLN A 89 2.32 13.26 1.68
CA GLN A 89 2.62 14.64 1.26
C GLN A 89 2.32 14.83 -0.24
N VAL A 90 2.74 13.88 -1.08
CA VAL A 90 2.43 13.87 -2.52
C VAL A 90 0.91 13.87 -2.73
N ALA A 91 0.17 13.00 -2.05
CA ALA A 91 -1.29 12.93 -2.15
C ALA A 91 -1.95 14.25 -1.74
N THR A 92 -1.53 14.86 -0.63
CA THR A 92 -2.05 16.18 -0.22
C THR A 92 -1.79 17.23 -1.28
N CYS A 93 -0.60 17.25 -1.87
CA CYS A 93 -0.23 18.20 -2.92
C CYS A 93 -1.08 18.05 -4.18
N LEU A 94 -1.40 16.81 -4.58
CA LEU A 94 -2.18 16.48 -5.78
C LEU A 94 -3.70 16.57 -5.56
N THR A 95 -4.19 16.46 -4.32
CA THR A 95 -5.63 16.52 -4.03
C THR A 95 -6.10 17.91 -3.63
N THR A 96 -5.33 18.62 -2.81
CA THR A 96 -5.70 19.93 -2.24
C THR A 96 -4.63 21.01 -2.37
N GLY A 97 -3.40 20.62 -2.73
CA GLY A 97 -2.24 21.51 -2.81
C GLY A 97 -1.99 22.10 -4.19
N PRO A 98 -0.75 22.62 -4.42
CA PRO A 98 -0.39 23.36 -5.64
C PRO A 98 -0.50 22.58 -6.95
N LEU A 99 -0.45 21.25 -6.90
CA LEU A 99 -0.54 20.37 -8.06
C LEU A 99 -1.91 19.69 -8.19
N LYS A 100 -2.94 20.25 -7.55
CA LYS A 100 -4.30 19.68 -7.57
C LYS A 100 -4.77 19.36 -8.97
N GLY A 101 -5.20 18.10 -9.16
CA GLY A 101 -5.77 17.61 -10.41
C GLY A 101 -4.74 17.30 -11.51
N LYS A 102 -3.46 17.48 -11.25
CA LYS A 102 -2.40 17.07 -12.17
C LYS A 102 -2.32 15.54 -12.25
N GLN A 103 -1.90 15.05 -13.44
CA GLN A 103 -1.62 13.65 -13.64
C GLN A 103 -0.23 13.31 -13.08
N LEU A 104 -0.17 12.25 -12.30
CA LEU A 104 1.07 11.69 -11.78
C LEU A 104 1.46 10.46 -12.61
N GLU A 105 2.64 10.48 -13.18
CA GLU A 105 3.26 9.32 -13.82
C GLU A 105 4.20 8.63 -12.82
N LEU A 106 4.11 7.31 -12.76
CA LEU A 106 4.95 6.43 -11.94
C LEU A 106 5.70 5.48 -12.85
N VAL A 107 7.03 5.40 -12.74
CA VAL A 107 7.85 4.48 -13.51
C VAL A 107 8.63 3.57 -12.59
N GLY A 108 8.23 2.30 -12.52
CA GLY A 108 8.89 1.29 -11.70
C GLY A 108 10.15 0.74 -12.36
N ARG A 109 11.21 0.62 -11.56
CA ARG A 109 12.54 0.18 -12.00
C ARG A 109 13.06 -0.96 -11.17
N ALA A 110 13.99 -1.71 -11.74
CA ALA A 110 14.71 -2.83 -11.13
C ALA A 110 16.21 -2.74 -11.41
N ASP A 111 17.01 -3.41 -10.59
CA ASP A 111 18.45 -3.61 -10.86
C ASP A 111 18.64 -4.64 -12.00
N PRO A 112 19.84 -4.76 -12.58
CA PRO A 112 20.07 -5.56 -13.79
C PRO A 112 20.11 -7.08 -13.55
N ARG A 113 19.98 -7.54 -12.31
CA ARG A 113 20.02 -8.98 -11.98
C ARG A 113 18.72 -9.67 -12.38
N GLY A 114 18.81 -10.83 -13.00
CA GLY A 114 17.66 -11.62 -13.44
C GLY A 114 17.34 -11.44 -14.92
N THR A 115 16.18 -11.95 -15.35
CA THR A 115 15.71 -11.81 -16.74
C THR A 115 14.98 -10.49 -16.96
N GLU A 116 14.88 -10.07 -18.20
CA GLU A 116 14.13 -8.86 -18.57
C GLU A 116 12.66 -8.97 -18.17
N GLU A 117 12.02 -10.10 -18.47
CA GLU A 117 10.60 -10.33 -18.15
C GLU A 117 10.37 -10.28 -16.64
N TYR A 118 11.26 -10.87 -15.85
CA TYR A 118 11.19 -10.82 -14.41
C TYR A 118 11.27 -9.38 -13.88
N ASN A 119 12.26 -8.61 -14.37
CA ASN A 119 12.50 -7.23 -13.97
C ASN A 119 11.36 -6.28 -14.42
N MET A 120 10.80 -6.51 -15.62
CA MET A 120 9.58 -5.81 -16.04
C MET A 120 8.44 -6.07 -15.06
N GLY A 121 8.18 -7.32 -14.68
CA GLY A 121 7.16 -7.65 -13.69
C GLY A 121 7.44 -7.10 -12.30
N LEU A 122 8.71 -7.02 -11.87
CA LEU A 122 9.08 -6.44 -10.57
C LEU A 122 8.88 -4.91 -10.55
N GLY A 123 9.32 -4.23 -11.61
CA GLY A 123 9.09 -2.80 -11.78
C GLY A 123 7.60 -2.45 -11.82
N ASP A 124 6.80 -3.25 -12.53
CA ASP A 124 5.35 -3.09 -12.57
C ASP A 124 4.71 -3.20 -11.17
N ARG A 125 5.06 -4.24 -10.40
CA ARG A 125 4.59 -4.39 -9.02
C ARG A 125 4.96 -3.20 -8.13
N ARG A 126 6.17 -2.65 -8.27
CA ARG A 126 6.62 -1.46 -7.54
C ARG A 126 5.77 -0.23 -7.87
N ALA A 127 5.60 0.07 -9.17
CA ALA A 127 4.79 1.20 -9.62
C ALA A 127 3.33 1.07 -9.17
N ASN A 128 2.73 -0.11 -9.33
CA ASN A 128 1.35 -0.37 -8.90
C ASN A 128 1.18 -0.26 -7.39
N THR A 129 2.15 -0.75 -6.58
CA THR A 129 2.08 -0.61 -5.12
C THR A 129 2.03 0.86 -4.68
N VAL A 130 2.84 1.72 -5.31
CA VAL A 130 2.81 3.17 -5.09
C VAL A 130 1.48 3.76 -5.56
N GLY A 131 1.05 3.41 -6.76
CA GLY A 131 -0.20 3.89 -7.36
C GLY A 131 -1.43 3.55 -6.54
N ASP A 132 -1.57 2.31 -6.12
CA ASP A 132 -2.66 1.84 -5.27
C ASP A 132 -2.73 2.58 -3.94
N TYR A 133 -1.56 2.87 -3.36
CA TYR A 133 -1.50 3.63 -2.11
C TYR A 133 -1.95 5.08 -2.31
N LEU A 134 -1.51 5.75 -3.36
CA LEU A 134 -1.91 7.11 -3.70
C LEU A 134 -3.40 7.21 -4.04
N GLN A 135 -3.95 6.24 -4.78
CA GLN A 135 -5.38 6.17 -5.08
C GLN A 135 -6.23 6.01 -3.81
N LYS A 136 -5.79 5.22 -2.84
CA LYS A 136 -6.44 5.11 -1.51
C LYS A 136 -6.42 6.44 -0.74
N LEU A 137 -5.45 7.31 -1.01
CA LEU A 137 -5.36 8.66 -0.45
C LEU A 137 -6.13 9.72 -1.28
N GLY A 138 -6.85 9.29 -2.32
CA GLY A 138 -7.72 10.17 -3.11
C GLY A 138 -7.08 10.78 -4.36
N VAL A 139 -5.87 10.37 -4.76
CA VAL A 139 -5.27 10.79 -6.03
C VAL A 139 -5.95 10.05 -7.17
N VAL A 140 -6.61 10.78 -8.07
CA VAL A 140 -7.46 10.18 -9.13
C VAL A 140 -6.65 9.89 -10.39
N HIS A 141 -5.71 10.76 -10.75
CA HIS A 141 -4.96 10.68 -12.01
C HIS A 141 -3.56 10.11 -11.76
N VAL A 142 -3.46 8.78 -11.74
CA VAL A 142 -2.20 8.03 -11.60
C VAL A 142 -2.02 7.13 -12.80
N ASP A 143 -0.87 7.23 -13.45
CA ASP A 143 -0.45 6.39 -14.58
C ASP A 143 0.80 5.60 -14.18
N ALA A 144 0.65 4.31 -13.95
CA ALA A 144 1.73 3.42 -13.53
C ALA A 144 2.31 2.68 -14.74
N LYS A 145 3.61 2.78 -14.91
CA LYS A 145 4.39 2.14 -15.98
C LYS A 145 5.58 1.42 -15.40
N THR A 146 6.20 0.57 -16.19
CA THR A 146 7.46 -0.09 -15.85
C THR A 146 8.49 0.07 -16.96
N ARG A 147 9.75 0.14 -16.56
CA ARG A 147 10.90 0.00 -17.44
C ARG A 147 11.82 -1.14 -17.00
N GLY A 148 11.45 -1.87 -15.94
CA GLY A 148 12.25 -2.96 -15.41
C GLY A 148 13.71 -2.53 -15.21
N ALA A 149 14.64 -3.29 -15.76
CA ALA A 149 16.07 -3.01 -15.71
C ALA A 149 16.62 -2.32 -16.96
N LEU A 150 15.77 -1.84 -17.89
CA LEU A 150 16.21 -1.27 -19.18
C LEU A 150 17.12 -0.05 -19.02
N ASP A 151 16.95 0.72 -17.96
CA ASP A 151 17.73 1.92 -17.67
C ASP A 151 18.65 1.72 -16.43
N ALA A 152 18.89 0.48 -16.02
CA ALA A 152 19.77 0.19 -14.90
C ALA A 152 21.21 0.57 -15.25
N THR A 153 21.88 1.28 -14.35
CA THR A 153 23.26 1.75 -14.54
C THR A 153 24.21 1.24 -13.47
N GLY A 154 23.69 0.64 -12.41
CA GLY A 154 24.48 0.08 -11.33
C GLY A 154 25.32 -1.12 -11.78
N THR A 155 26.57 -1.15 -11.34
CA THR A 155 27.52 -2.25 -11.61
C THR A 155 27.87 -3.05 -10.35
N ASP A 156 27.45 -2.55 -9.19
CA ASP A 156 27.68 -3.15 -7.88
C ASP A 156 26.44 -2.94 -6.98
N GLU A 157 26.47 -3.46 -5.75
CA GLU A 157 25.30 -3.39 -4.86
C GLU A 157 24.86 -1.94 -4.61
N SER A 158 25.78 -1.01 -4.44
CA SER A 158 25.44 0.40 -4.22
C SER A 158 24.68 1.01 -5.42
N GLY A 159 25.16 0.75 -6.63
CA GLY A 159 24.48 1.17 -7.87
C GLY A 159 23.14 0.47 -8.06
N TRP A 160 23.06 -0.83 -7.77
CA TRP A 160 21.82 -1.59 -7.86
C TRP A 160 20.77 -1.12 -6.88
N GLU A 161 21.15 -0.67 -5.68
CA GLU A 161 20.24 -0.03 -4.73
C GLU A 161 19.57 1.20 -5.34
N HIS A 162 20.31 2.03 -6.06
CA HIS A 162 19.76 3.20 -6.76
C HIS A 162 18.87 2.84 -7.95
N ASP A 163 19.10 1.69 -8.61
CA ASP A 163 18.25 1.22 -9.69
C ASP A 163 16.89 0.73 -9.19
N ARG A 164 16.79 0.26 -7.94
CA ARG A 164 15.56 -0.30 -7.34
C ARG A 164 14.64 0.79 -6.82
N ARG A 165 13.92 1.49 -7.69
CA ARG A 165 13.10 2.66 -7.32
C ARG A 165 11.82 2.78 -8.13
N VAL A 166 10.99 3.73 -7.74
CA VAL A 166 9.88 4.26 -8.55
C VAL A 166 10.12 5.75 -8.76
N ASP A 167 10.27 6.13 -10.03
CA ASP A 167 10.33 7.54 -10.39
C ASP A 167 8.90 8.12 -10.44
N MET A 168 8.72 9.32 -9.92
CA MET A 168 7.44 10.04 -9.88
C MET A 168 7.60 11.38 -10.59
N SER A 169 6.74 11.65 -11.56
CA SER A 169 6.71 12.94 -12.28
C SER A 169 5.28 13.41 -12.52
N VAL A 170 5.08 14.72 -12.65
CA VAL A 170 3.78 15.32 -12.97
C VAL A 170 3.80 15.91 -14.37
N ASN A 171 2.69 15.74 -15.08
CA ASN A 171 2.44 16.27 -16.43
C ASN A 171 1.34 17.32 -16.41
#